data_000e009012944adc05953fcf5d951438
#
_entry.id   000e009012944adc05953fcf5d951438
#
_cell.length_a   1.000
_cell.length_b   1.000
_cell.length_c   1.000
_cell.angle_alpha   90.00
_cell.angle_beta   90.00
_cell.angle_gamma   90.00
#
_symmetry.space_group_name_H-M   'P 1'
#
loop_
_entity.id
_entity.type
_entity.pdbx_description
1 polymer ?
#
loop_
_entity_poly.entity_id
_entity_poly.type
_entity_poly.pdbx_seq_one_letter_code
_entity_poly.pdbx_strand_id
1 'polypeptide(L)'
;RMLRIASLALKRVPESVTAIKQLTHLDVSSNRLLDLDHIPLHTLPALKVIRANNNRLSSVPPYMPDMSALQYLNLSNNRLDTFPLRICAIPNLRDLDLSFNAISIIPPDIHHLVHLERLFLVGNNINRLPAEMQNLHALRVLDVRHTSLHALGDLLSLPHLERLLASHNYLTHMEGDVGHKLQMLELSHNPLTRVHLAASVTTSLTHLNLSHANLVTINESLFQSVPQLHSLVLDHNQFASLPPLGALGQLEYLSCATNALAHLPESIG
;
A
#
# COMPACT_ATOMS: atom_id res chain seq x y z
N ARG A 1 6.65 -18.59 -20.97
CA ARG A 1 6.94 -19.83 -20.20
C ARG A 1 7.12 -19.45 -18.72
N MET A 2 6.74 -20.38 -17.83
CA MET A 2 6.85 -20.21 -16.38
C MET A 2 7.79 -21.28 -15.82
N LEU A 3 8.70 -20.88 -14.92
CA LEU A 3 9.51 -21.77 -14.11
C LEU A 3 9.17 -21.51 -12.63
N ARG A 4 8.78 -22.56 -11.92
CA ARG A 4 8.56 -22.53 -10.49
C ARG A 4 9.49 -23.52 -9.81
N ILE A 5 10.40 -22.99 -8.98
CA ILE A 5 11.34 -23.73 -8.15
C ILE A 5 11.25 -23.23 -6.71
N ALA A 6 10.01 -23.03 -6.28
CA ALA A 6 9.66 -22.57 -4.93
C ALA A 6 9.73 -23.73 -3.92
N SER A 7 9.99 -23.40 -2.65
CA SER A 7 9.96 -24.34 -1.50
C SER A 7 10.91 -25.55 -1.63
N LEU A 8 12.06 -25.36 -2.26
CA LEU A 8 13.08 -26.42 -2.47
C LEU A 8 14.29 -26.26 -1.54
N ALA A 9 14.23 -25.36 -0.57
CA ALA A 9 15.35 -25.03 0.33
C ALA A 9 16.64 -24.61 -0.41
N LEU A 10 16.52 -24.06 -1.62
CA LEU A 10 17.64 -23.62 -2.44
C LEU A 10 18.41 -22.50 -1.76
N LYS A 11 19.73 -22.62 -1.73
CA LYS A 11 20.64 -21.53 -1.32
C LYS A 11 21.05 -20.64 -2.49
N ARG A 12 20.96 -21.15 -3.71
CA ARG A 12 21.26 -20.47 -4.98
C ARG A 12 20.31 -20.92 -6.06
N VAL A 13 19.98 -20.03 -6.98
CA VAL A 13 19.22 -20.34 -8.19
C VAL A 13 20.18 -21.00 -9.20
N PRO A 14 19.83 -22.12 -9.83
CA PRO A 14 20.68 -22.74 -10.85
C PRO A 14 20.91 -21.81 -12.05
N GLU A 15 22.15 -21.65 -12.49
CA GLU A 15 22.50 -20.81 -13.65
C GLU A 15 21.80 -21.24 -14.94
N SER A 16 21.49 -22.53 -15.07
CA SER A 16 20.76 -23.11 -16.22
C SER A 16 19.40 -22.45 -16.48
N VAL A 17 18.85 -21.74 -15.49
CA VAL A 17 17.61 -20.92 -15.67
C VAL A 17 17.77 -19.90 -16.78
N THR A 18 18.97 -19.32 -16.95
CA THR A 18 19.26 -18.31 -17.99
C THR A 18 19.28 -18.88 -19.42
N ALA A 19 19.33 -20.20 -19.58
CA ALA A 19 19.19 -20.84 -20.87
C ALA A 19 17.73 -20.80 -21.38
N ILE A 20 16.75 -20.56 -20.53
CA ILE A 20 15.34 -20.53 -20.90
C ILE A 20 14.98 -19.14 -21.45
N LYS A 21 15.46 -18.77 -22.62
CA LYS A 21 15.31 -17.41 -23.19
C LYS A 21 13.86 -16.90 -23.33
N GLN A 22 12.88 -17.78 -23.37
CA GLN A 22 11.46 -17.45 -23.43
C GLN A 22 10.78 -17.45 -22.05
N LEU A 23 11.57 -17.43 -20.96
CA LEU A 23 11.03 -17.38 -19.60
C LEU A 23 10.34 -16.03 -19.38
N THR A 24 9.08 -16.07 -18.97
CA THR A 24 8.27 -14.87 -18.66
C THR A 24 8.00 -14.75 -17.15
N HIS A 25 7.98 -15.86 -16.43
CA HIS A 25 7.69 -15.92 -15.00
C HIS A 25 8.71 -16.80 -14.30
N LEU A 26 9.37 -16.26 -13.29
CA LEU A 26 10.29 -16.97 -12.41
C LEU A 26 9.76 -16.91 -10.99
N ASP A 27 9.48 -18.08 -10.40
CA ASP A 27 9.09 -18.22 -9.01
C ASP A 27 10.17 -19.01 -8.26
N VAL A 28 10.93 -18.29 -7.43
CA VAL A 28 11.96 -18.81 -6.52
C VAL A 28 11.58 -18.58 -5.06
N SER A 29 10.32 -18.35 -4.78
CA SER A 29 9.81 -18.05 -3.44
C SER A 29 10.02 -19.20 -2.45
N SER A 30 10.00 -18.88 -1.17
CA SER A 30 10.09 -19.87 -0.07
C SER A 30 11.34 -20.77 -0.17
N ASN A 31 12.47 -20.15 -0.40
CA ASN A 31 13.78 -20.80 -0.44
C ASN A 31 14.72 -20.24 0.65
N ARG A 32 16.02 -20.42 0.52
CA ARG A 32 17.05 -19.92 1.43
C ARG A 32 18.06 -19.01 0.73
N LEU A 33 17.60 -18.31 -0.32
CA LEU A 33 18.44 -17.45 -1.15
C LEU A 33 18.96 -16.26 -0.33
N LEU A 34 20.26 -16.00 -0.42
CA LEU A 34 20.91 -14.84 0.22
C LEU A 34 21.03 -13.66 -0.74
N ASP A 35 21.21 -13.94 -2.02
CA ASP A 35 21.31 -13.00 -3.12
C ASP A 35 20.82 -13.63 -4.45
N LEU A 36 20.73 -12.79 -5.47
CA LEU A 36 20.48 -13.18 -6.86
C LEU A 36 21.58 -12.67 -7.81
N ASP A 37 22.69 -12.17 -7.28
CA ASP A 37 23.74 -11.47 -8.04
C ASP A 37 24.48 -12.42 -9.00
N HIS A 38 24.59 -13.69 -8.63
CA HIS A 38 25.31 -14.72 -9.38
C HIS A 38 24.56 -15.16 -10.66
N ILE A 39 23.28 -14.82 -10.81
CA ILE A 39 22.47 -15.24 -11.96
C ILE A 39 22.10 -14.02 -12.81
N PRO A 40 22.53 -13.93 -14.07
CA PRO A 40 22.29 -12.78 -14.93
C PRO A 40 20.85 -12.78 -15.51
N LEU A 41 19.82 -12.55 -14.66
CA LEU A 41 18.41 -12.56 -15.08
C LEU A 41 18.07 -11.50 -16.13
N HIS A 42 18.86 -10.43 -16.25
CA HIS A 42 18.71 -9.41 -17.30
C HIS A 42 18.94 -9.97 -18.71
N THR A 43 19.58 -11.13 -18.83
CA THR A 43 19.75 -11.82 -20.12
C THR A 43 18.49 -12.57 -20.59
N LEU A 44 17.40 -12.48 -19.82
CA LEU A 44 16.10 -13.07 -20.13
C LEU A 44 15.15 -11.96 -20.62
N PRO A 45 15.10 -11.67 -21.93
CA PRO A 45 14.42 -10.48 -22.46
C PRO A 45 12.90 -10.51 -22.30
N ALA A 46 12.32 -11.69 -22.05
CA ALA A 46 10.88 -11.87 -21.89
C ALA A 46 10.44 -11.93 -20.40
N LEU A 47 11.36 -11.79 -19.43
CA LEU A 47 11.06 -11.98 -18.02
C LEU A 47 10.26 -10.81 -17.47
N LYS A 48 8.98 -11.06 -17.18
CA LYS A 48 8.01 -10.06 -16.70
C LYS A 48 7.70 -10.17 -15.22
N VAL A 49 7.84 -11.37 -14.65
CA VAL A 49 7.42 -11.65 -13.28
C VAL A 49 8.54 -12.36 -12.52
N ILE A 50 8.94 -11.78 -11.39
CA ILE A 50 9.83 -12.43 -10.42
C ILE A 50 9.10 -12.51 -9.08
N ARG A 51 8.99 -13.75 -8.54
CA ARG A 51 8.60 -14.02 -7.16
C ARG A 51 9.80 -14.56 -6.41
N ALA A 52 10.33 -13.76 -5.49
CA ALA A 52 11.46 -14.12 -4.64
C ALA A 52 11.13 -13.88 -3.15
N ASN A 53 9.84 -13.83 -2.82
CA ASN A 53 9.37 -13.69 -1.45
C ASN A 53 9.71 -14.90 -0.57
N ASN A 54 9.73 -14.69 0.76
CA ASN A 54 10.07 -15.73 1.73
C ASN A 54 11.47 -16.32 1.48
N ASN A 55 12.47 -15.47 1.42
CA ASN A 55 13.88 -15.81 1.28
C ASN A 55 14.73 -15.10 2.36
N ARG A 56 16.01 -14.95 2.14
CA ARG A 56 16.95 -14.26 3.02
C ARG A 56 17.72 -13.16 2.29
N LEU A 57 17.11 -12.59 1.25
CA LEU A 57 17.74 -11.57 0.42
C LEU A 57 17.98 -10.30 1.24
N SER A 58 19.21 -9.81 1.22
CA SER A 58 19.61 -8.53 1.86
C SER A 58 19.83 -7.41 0.85
N SER A 59 19.85 -7.72 -0.45
CA SER A 59 20.04 -6.78 -1.55
C SER A 59 19.35 -7.28 -2.82
N VAL A 60 19.35 -6.43 -3.84
CA VAL A 60 18.95 -6.78 -5.21
C VAL A 60 20.13 -6.67 -6.17
N PRO A 61 20.15 -7.44 -7.25
CA PRO A 61 21.23 -7.43 -8.22
C PRO A 61 21.50 -6.05 -8.83
N PRO A 62 22.77 -5.74 -9.13
CA PRO A 62 23.13 -4.46 -9.75
C PRO A 62 22.55 -4.26 -11.15
N TYR A 63 22.22 -5.31 -11.86
CA TYR A 63 21.64 -5.30 -13.20
C TYR A 63 20.10 -5.11 -13.22
N MET A 64 19.44 -4.88 -12.10
CA MET A 64 17.97 -4.67 -12.06
C MET A 64 17.47 -3.61 -13.05
N PRO A 65 18.19 -2.49 -13.27
CA PRO A 65 17.80 -1.48 -14.26
C PRO A 65 17.69 -2.01 -15.71
N ASP A 66 18.45 -3.05 -16.05
CA ASP A 66 18.49 -3.62 -17.39
C ASP A 66 17.32 -4.57 -17.69
N MET A 67 16.48 -4.85 -16.68
CA MET A 67 15.32 -5.75 -16.79
C MET A 67 14.11 -5.01 -17.36
N SER A 68 14.22 -4.59 -18.63
CA SER A 68 13.23 -3.72 -19.29
C SER A 68 11.82 -4.33 -19.43
N ALA A 69 11.70 -5.66 -19.44
CA ALA A 69 10.40 -6.34 -19.52
C ALA A 69 9.73 -6.55 -18.17
N LEU A 70 10.43 -6.32 -17.05
CA LEU A 70 9.93 -6.65 -15.71
C LEU A 70 8.76 -5.74 -15.33
N GLN A 71 7.63 -6.36 -14.93
CA GLN A 71 6.40 -5.70 -14.55
C GLN A 71 5.98 -6.00 -13.11
N TYR A 72 6.33 -7.17 -12.60
CA TYR A 72 5.97 -7.62 -11.26
C TYR A 72 7.21 -8.11 -10.52
N LEU A 73 7.48 -7.55 -9.35
CA LEU A 73 8.57 -7.94 -8.47
C LEU A 73 8.07 -8.11 -7.04
N ASN A 74 8.14 -9.33 -6.53
CA ASN A 74 7.83 -9.63 -5.14
C ASN A 74 9.08 -10.06 -4.38
N LEU A 75 9.48 -9.20 -3.43
CA LEU A 75 10.60 -9.39 -2.50
C LEU A 75 10.12 -9.41 -1.04
N SER A 76 8.83 -9.63 -0.79
CA SER A 76 8.27 -9.62 0.55
C SER A 76 8.87 -10.74 1.42
N ASN A 77 8.88 -10.50 2.72
CA ASN A 77 9.42 -11.43 3.71
C ASN A 77 10.87 -11.86 3.38
N ASN A 78 11.75 -10.86 3.34
CA ASN A 78 13.18 -10.98 3.14
C ASN A 78 13.95 -10.23 4.24
N ARG A 79 15.19 -9.83 4.00
CA ARG A 79 16.07 -9.17 4.96
C ARG A 79 16.61 -7.83 4.43
N LEU A 80 15.82 -7.15 3.61
CA LEU A 80 16.19 -5.82 3.11
C LEU A 80 16.11 -4.82 4.27
N ASP A 81 17.22 -4.22 4.64
CA ASP A 81 17.33 -3.18 5.67
C ASP A 81 17.23 -1.77 5.08
N THR A 82 17.48 -1.64 3.79
CA THR A 82 17.36 -0.41 3.02
C THR A 82 16.47 -0.63 1.79
N PHE A 83 15.85 0.44 1.31
CA PHE A 83 15.12 0.39 0.05
C PHE A 83 16.11 0.13 -1.10
N PRO A 84 15.89 -0.90 -1.92
CA PRO A 84 16.82 -1.26 -2.99
C PRO A 84 16.72 -0.29 -4.16
N LEU A 85 17.48 0.80 -4.10
CA LEU A 85 17.43 1.97 -4.99
C LEU A 85 17.44 1.61 -6.49
N ARG A 86 18.14 0.54 -6.87
CA ARG A 86 18.22 0.09 -8.27
C ARG A 86 16.86 -0.32 -8.86
N ILE A 87 15.89 -0.66 -8.03
CA ILE A 87 14.51 -0.95 -8.47
C ILE A 87 13.87 0.28 -9.11
N CYS A 88 14.18 1.48 -8.61
CA CYS A 88 13.62 2.73 -9.14
C CYS A 88 13.93 2.97 -10.62
N ALA A 89 14.96 2.32 -11.16
CA ALA A 89 15.35 2.44 -12.55
C ALA A 89 14.76 1.33 -13.47
N ILE A 90 13.88 0.48 -12.97
CA ILE A 90 13.18 -0.54 -13.79
C ILE A 90 12.04 0.15 -14.55
N PRO A 91 12.12 0.25 -15.89
CA PRO A 91 11.28 1.20 -16.64
C PRO A 91 9.79 0.82 -16.71
N ASN A 92 9.46 -0.46 -16.63
CA ASN A 92 8.10 -0.95 -16.84
C ASN A 92 7.48 -1.63 -15.60
N LEU A 93 8.06 -1.39 -14.40
CA LEU A 93 7.57 -1.99 -13.18
C LEU A 93 6.18 -1.42 -12.82
N ARG A 94 5.21 -2.33 -12.61
CA ARG A 94 3.82 -2.02 -12.25
C ARG A 94 3.48 -2.44 -10.82
N ASP A 95 4.02 -3.57 -10.39
CA ASP A 95 3.74 -4.14 -9.08
C ASP A 95 5.03 -4.37 -8.31
N LEU A 96 5.14 -3.77 -7.15
CA LEU A 96 6.26 -3.90 -6.24
C LEU A 96 5.78 -4.29 -4.85
N ASP A 97 6.21 -5.46 -4.38
CA ASP A 97 5.96 -5.90 -3.02
C ASP A 97 7.28 -6.04 -2.25
N LEU A 98 7.46 -5.14 -1.28
CA LEU A 98 8.59 -5.10 -0.34
C LEU A 98 8.13 -5.35 1.10
N SER A 99 6.93 -5.87 1.32
CA SER A 99 6.35 -6.09 2.64
C SER A 99 7.21 -7.01 3.51
N PHE A 100 7.11 -6.85 4.82
CA PHE A 100 7.83 -7.69 5.81
C PHE A 100 9.34 -7.76 5.57
N ASN A 101 9.94 -6.58 5.47
CA ASN A 101 11.38 -6.34 5.47
C ASN A 101 11.73 -5.39 6.63
N ALA A 102 12.95 -4.85 6.65
CA ALA A 102 13.40 -3.92 7.68
C ALA A 102 13.66 -2.50 7.11
N ILE A 103 12.96 -2.14 6.03
CA ILE A 103 13.15 -0.85 5.35
C ILE A 103 12.65 0.28 6.24
N SER A 104 13.46 1.33 6.40
CA SER A 104 13.11 2.50 7.22
C SER A 104 12.92 3.79 6.42
N ILE A 105 13.49 3.87 5.22
CA ILE A 105 13.45 5.06 4.37
C ILE A 105 13.04 4.67 2.96
N ILE A 106 12.04 5.36 2.41
CA ILE A 106 11.72 5.33 0.99
C ILE A 106 12.47 6.51 0.33
N PRO A 107 13.30 6.25 -0.69
CA PRO A 107 14.07 7.31 -1.33
C PRO A 107 13.20 8.17 -2.23
N PRO A 108 13.56 9.46 -2.45
CA PRO A 108 12.90 10.31 -3.43
C PRO A 108 12.85 9.71 -4.84
N ASP A 109 13.85 8.93 -5.20
CA ASP A 109 13.96 8.24 -6.50
C ASP A 109 12.78 7.34 -6.84
N ILE A 110 11.93 7.01 -5.88
CA ILE A 110 10.69 6.24 -6.09
C ILE A 110 9.83 6.85 -7.20
N HIS A 111 9.91 8.17 -7.41
CA HIS A 111 9.15 8.88 -8.45
C HIS A 111 9.50 8.46 -9.89
N HIS A 112 10.64 7.81 -10.10
CA HIS A 112 11.01 7.28 -11.42
C HIS A 112 10.14 6.07 -11.84
N LEU A 113 9.46 5.43 -10.90
CA LEU A 113 8.54 4.32 -11.19
C LEU A 113 7.20 4.83 -11.72
N VAL A 114 7.22 5.56 -12.84
CA VAL A 114 6.05 6.26 -13.40
C VAL A 114 4.90 5.33 -13.82
N HIS A 115 5.18 4.04 -14.01
CA HIS A 115 4.19 3.02 -14.37
C HIS A 115 3.73 2.19 -13.17
N LEU A 116 4.19 2.50 -11.94
CA LEU A 116 3.86 1.73 -10.75
C LEU A 116 2.37 1.89 -10.42
N GLU A 117 1.65 0.77 -10.43
CA GLU A 117 0.23 0.69 -10.14
C GLU A 117 -0.04 0.19 -8.71
N ARG A 118 0.78 -0.70 -8.20
CA ARG A 118 0.61 -1.29 -6.86
C ARG A 118 1.93 -1.30 -6.08
N LEU A 119 1.90 -0.76 -4.88
CA LEU A 119 3.04 -0.71 -3.95
C LEU A 119 2.62 -1.26 -2.58
N PHE A 120 3.32 -2.32 -2.15
CA PHE A 120 3.11 -2.94 -0.85
C PHE A 120 4.35 -2.82 0.01
N LEU A 121 4.21 -2.19 1.18
CA LEU A 121 5.28 -1.88 2.13
C LEU A 121 4.96 -2.37 3.56
N VAL A 122 3.96 -3.23 3.71
CA VAL A 122 3.44 -3.71 5.00
C VAL A 122 4.56 -4.25 5.89
N GLY A 123 4.51 -3.94 7.19
CA GLY A 123 5.43 -4.54 8.16
C GLY A 123 6.89 -4.12 7.97
N ASN A 124 7.13 -2.87 7.61
CA ASN A 124 8.44 -2.22 7.55
C ASN A 124 8.54 -1.14 8.64
N ASN A 125 9.70 -0.54 8.84
CA ASN A 125 9.94 0.49 9.86
C ASN A 125 9.88 1.92 9.29
N ILE A 126 9.02 2.16 8.29
CA ILE A 126 8.94 3.44 7.57
C ILE A 126 8.17 4.44 8.42
N ASN A 127 8.80 5.55 8.80
CA ASN A 127 8.18 6.59 9.62
C ASN A 127 7.66 7.79 8.83
N ARG A 128 8.09 7.96 7.58
CA ARG A 128 7.64 8.99 6.65
C ARG A 128 7.74 8.52 5.20
N LEU A 129 6.89 9.07 4.37
CA LEU A 129 6.93 8.89 2.93
C LEU A 129 7.53 10.17 2.28
N PRO A 130 8.35 10.04 1.22
CA PRO A 130 8.90 11.21 0.54
C PRO A 130 7.82 11.93 -0.25
N ALA A 131 7.92 13.25 -0.37
CA ALA A 131 6.96 14.07 -1.10
C ALA A 131 6.89 13.68 -2.59
N GLU A 132 7.96 13.16 -3.13
CA GLU A 132 8.08 12.71 -4.52
C GLU A 132 7.13 11.57 -4.87
N MET A 133 6.57 10.85 -3.88
CA MET A 133 5.53 9.84 -4.11
C MET A 133 4.26 10.44 -4.75
N GLN A 134 4.00 11.73 -4.60
CA GLN A 134 2.91 12.42 -5.30
C GLN A 134 3.04 12.36 -6.83
N ASN A 135 4.24 12.06 -7.36
CA ASN A 135 4.49 11.91 -8.79
C ASN A 135 4.18 10.51 -9.33
N LEU A 136 3.78 9.57 -8.46
CA LEU A 136 3.36 8.22 -8.87
C LEU A 136 1.92 8.25 -9.44
N HIS A 137 1.74 8.94 -10.55
CA HIS A 137 0.41 9.19 -11.11
C HIS A 137 -0.34 7.92 -11.54
N ALA A 138 0.35 6.82 -11.81
CA ALA A 138 -0.27 5.54 -12.15
C ALA A 138 -0.70 4.72 -10.92
N LEU A 139 -0.34 5.15 -9.69
CA LEU A 139 -0.56 4.37 -8.48
C LEU A 139 -2.05 4.23 -8.17
N ARG A 140 -2.50 2.98 -8.02
CA ARG A 140 -3.88 2.59 -7.72
C ARG A 140 -4.03 1.98 -6.33
N VAL A 141 -3.03 1.25 -5.87
CA VAL A 141 -3.04 0.60 -4.56
C VAL A 141 -1.76 0.93 -3.81
N LEU A 142 -1.91 1.50 -2.61
CA LEU A 142 -0.83 1.69 -1.66
C LEU A 142 -1.18 1.00 -0.35
N ASP A 143 -0.34 0.05 0.06
CA ASP A 143 -0.47 -0.64 1.34
C ASP A 143 0.76 -0.36 2.21
N VAL A 144 0.53 0.45 3.25
CA VAL A 144 1.53 0.88 4.24
C VAL A 144 1.10 0.49 5.66
N ARG A 145 0.33 -0.58 5.80
CA ARG A 145 -0.08 -1.08 7.12
C ARG A 145 1.12 -1.56 7.92
N HIS A 146 1.02 -1.42 9.25
CA HIS A 146 2.09 -1.86 10.17
C HIS A 146 3.47 -1.30 9.79
N THR A 147 3.55 -0.01 9.45
CA THR A 147 4.82 0.67 9.22
C THR A 147 5.19 1.53 10.44
N SER A 148 5.20 2.70 10.52
CA SER A 148 5.38 3.59 11.69
C SER A 148 5.09 5.02 11.25
N LEU A 149 4.21 5.18 10.27
CA LEU A 149 3.92 6.47 9.65
C LEU A 149 3.22 7.41 10.61
N HIS A 150 3.65 8.66 10.62
CA HIS A 150 3.05 9.74 11.38
C HIS A 150 2.16 10.65 10.52
N ALA A 151 2.35 10.65 9.21
CA ALA A 151 1.55 11.38 8.25
C ALA A 151 1.58 10.68 6.87
N LEU A 152 0.54 10.91 6.07
CA LEU A 152 0.44 10.40 4.69
C LEU A 152 0.78 11.48 3.65
N GLY A 153 0.92 12.76 4.04
CA GLY A 153 1.11 13.86 3.11
C GLY A 153 -0.06 13.97 2.11
N ASP A 154 0.24 14.39 0.90
CA ASP A 154 -0.76 14.66 -0.14
C ASP A 154 -1.16 13.40 -0.96
N LEU A 155 -0.86 12.20 -0.47
CA LEU A 155 -1.12 10.96 -1.19
C LEU A 155 -2.61 10.69 -1.46
N LEU A 156 -3.50 11.25 -0.64
CA LEU A 156 -4.94 11.15 -0.88
C LEU A 156 -5.37 11.77 -2.20
N SER A 157 -4.66 12.78 -2.68
CA SER A 157 -4.97 13.51 -3.92
C SER A 157 -4.45 12.83 -5.20
N LEU A 158 -3.76 11.69 -5.08
CA LEU A 158 -3.25 10.96 -6.24
C LEU A 158 -4.38 10.63 -7.24
N PRO A 159 -4.20 10.94 -8.52
CA PRO A 159 -5.32 10.96 -9.50
C PRO A 159 -5.92 9.58 -9.79
N HIS A 160 -5.16 8.51 -9.59
CA HIS A 160 -5.61 7.15 -9.88
C HIS A 160 -5.63 6.24 -8.65
N LEU A 161 -5.36 6.79 -7.45
CA LEU A 161 -5.38 5.99 -6.22
C LEU A 161 -6.81 5.51 -5.94
N GLU A 162 -6.98 4.19 -5.86
CA GLU A 162 -8.25 3.52 -5.59
C GLU A 162 -8.31 2.99 -4.15
N ARG A 163 -7.18 2.53 -3.64
CA ARG A 163 -7.11 1.91 -2.31
C ARG A 163 -5.89 2.41 -1.54
N LEU A 164 -6.12 2.98 -0.36
CA LEU A 164 -5.09 3.35 0.60
C LEU A 164 -5.31 2.58 1.90
N LEU A 165 -4.37 1.70 2.23
CA LEU A 165 -4.39 0.87 3.42
C LEU A 165 -3.27 1.32 4.36
N ALA A 166 -3.62 2.01 5.44
CA ALA A 166 -2.68 2.63 6.37
C ALA A 166 -3.01 2.31 7.84
N SER A 167 -3.67 1.18 8.10
CA SER A 167 -3.97 0.72 9.45
C SER A 167 -2.69 0.38 10.24
N HIS A 168 -2.78 0.44 11.59
CA HIS A 168 -1.66 0.14 12.48
C HIS A 168 -0.43 1.02 12.22
N ASN A 169 -0.63 2.33 12.30
CA ASN A 169 0.40 3.35 12.19
C ASN A 169 0.28 4.35 13.35
N TYR A 170 0.98 5.46 13.27
CA TYR A 170 0.98 6.54 14.26
C TYR A 170 0.38 7.84 13.71
N LEU A 171 -0.57 7.72 12.79
CA LEU A 171 -1.27 8.88 12.24
C LEU A 171 -2.09 9.56 13.31
N THR A 172 -1.85 10.85 13.57
CA THR A 172 -2.58 11.63 14.59
C THR A 172 -3.70 12.47 13.99
N HIS A 173 -3.60 12.78 12.73
CA HIS A 173 -4.63 13.51 11.98
C HIS A 173 -4.66 13.05 10.54
N MET A 174 -5.82 13.19 9.94
CA MET A 174 -6.05 12.94 8.54
C MET A 174 -6.73 14.16 7.93
N GLU A 175 -6.01 14.87 7.10
CA GLU A 175 -6.49 16.10 6.44
C GLU A 175 -6.03 16.07 4.98
N GLY A 176 -6.88 16.53 4.07
CA GLY A 176 -6.52 16.70 2.68
C GLY A 176 -7.66 16.48 1.70
N ASP A 177 -7.37 16.82 0.46
CA ASP A 177 -8.27 16.58 -0.66
C ASP A 177 -8.24 15.09 -1.05
N VAL A 178 -9.42 14.50 -1.17
CA VAL A 178 -9.56 13.10 -1.59
C VAL A 178 -9.65 13.04 -3.11
N GLY A 179 -8.76 12.28 -3.72
CA GLY A 179 -8.78 12.02 -5.15
C GLY A 179 -10.09 11.36 -5.60
N HIS A 180 -10.55 11.71 -6.77
CA HIS A 180 -11.86 11.28 -7.32
C HIS A 180 -11.96 9.76 -7.60
N LYS A 181 -10.85 9.03 -7.54
CA LYS A 181 -10.81 7.56 -7.74
C LYS A 181 -10.74 6.76 -6.46
N LEU A 182 -10.48 7.40 -5.30
CA LEU A 182 -10.31 6.68 -4.05
C LEU A 182 -11.63 6.03 -3.62
N GLN A 183 -11.63 4.70 -3.51
CA GLN A 183 -12.78 3.88 -3.15
C GLN A 183 -12.67 3.33 -1.73
N MET A 184 -11.46 3.02 -1.28
CA MET A 184 -11.22 2.41 0.03
C MET A 184 -10.14 3.16 0.78
N LEU A 185 -10.47 3.57 2.01
CA LEU A 185 -9.56 4.22 2.96
C LEU A 185 -9.59 3.49 4.30
N GLU A 186 -8.51 2.79 4.61
CA GLU A 186 -8.31 2.00 5.83
C GLU A 186 -7.34 2.71 6.77
N LEU A 187 -7.84 3.27 7.86
CA LEU A 187 -7.07 4.04 8.85
C LEU A 187 -7.19 3.47 10.27
N SER A 188 -7.70 2.26 10.43
CA SER A 188 -7.90 1.66 11.75
C SER A 188 -6.60 1.55 12.55
N HIS A 189 -6.70 1.51 13.87
CA HIS A 189 -5.53 1.41 14.75
C HIS A 189 -4.49 2.53 14.52
N ASN A 190 -4.96 3.76 14.44
CA ASN A 190 -4.15 4.97 14.42
C ASN A 190 -4.64 5.92 15.53
N PRO A 191 -3.78 6.64 16.25
CA PRO A 191 -4.20 7.55 17.31
C PRO A 191 -4.73 8.87 16.71
N LEU A 192 -5.77 8.79 15.88
CA LEU A 192 -6.34 9.95 15.20
C LEU A 192 -7.07 10.87 16.20
N THR A 193 -6.78 12.14 16.16
CA THR A 193 -7.53 13.16 16.91
C THR A 193 -8.47 13.96 16.03
N ARG A 194 -8.22 13.97 14.73
CA ARG A 194 -9.03 14.68 13.73
C ARG A 194 -9.02 13.95 12.39
N VAL A 195 -10.21 13.93 11.78
CA VAL A 195 -10.39 13.49 10.39
C VAL A 195 -11.16 14.57 9.64
N HIS A 196 -10.51 15.17 8.64
CA HIS A 196 -11.09 16.19 7.78
C HIS A 196 -10.73 15.86 6.32
N LEU A 197 -11.68 15.31 5.60
CA LEU A 197 -11.52 15.01 4.18
C LEU A 197 -12.24 16.12 3.39
N ALA A 198 -11.49 16.92 2.69
CA ALA A 198 -12.06 17.90 1.79
C ALA A 198 -12.34 17.19 0.44
N ALA A 199 -13.52 17.44 -0.11
CA ALA A 199 -13.86 16.99 -1.44
C ALA A 199 -14.08 18.22 -2.32
N SER A 200 -13.07 18.56 -3.10
CA SER A 200 -13.21 19.58 -4.15
C SER A 200 -14.06 19.07 -5.33
N VAL A 201 -14.23 17.76 -5.42
CA VAL A 201 -15.03 17.04 -6.43
C VAL A 201 -15.77 15.87 -5.77
N THR A 202 -16.78 15.33 -6.44
CA THR A 202 -17.51 14.14 -5.97
C THR A 202 -16.53 12.98 -5.80
N THR A 203 -16.36 12.51 -4.57
CA THR A 203 -15.47 11.38 -4.26
C THR A 203 -16.14 10.06 -4.60
N SER A 204 -15.33 9.08 -4.97
CA SER A 204 -15.78 7.69 -5.19
C SER A 204 -15.62 6.83 -3.93
N LEU A 205 -15.38 7.44 -2.75
CA LEU A 205 -15.11 6.70 -1.52
C LEU A 205 -16.35 5.91 -1.09
N THR A 206 -16.20 4.58 -1.10
CA THR A 206 -17.25 3.64 -0.74
C THR A 206 -17.00 2.95 0.60
N HIS A 207 -15.74 2.87 1.04
CA HIS A 207 -15.36 2.21 2.28
C HIS A 207 -14.42 3.09 3.10
N LEU A 208 -14.83 3.40 4.34
CA LEU A 208 -14.03 4.15 5.30
C LEU A 208 -13.99 3.41 6.63
N ASN A 209 -12.78 3.03 7.06
CA ASN A 209 -12.56 2.41 8.35
C ASN A 209 -11.71 3.31 9.26
N LEU A 210 -12.33 3.78 10.34
CA LEU A 210 -11.75 4.61 11.39
C LEU A 210 -11.83 3.92 12.76
N SER A 211 -11.89 2.59 12.81
CA SER A 211 -11.96 1.86 14.07
C SER A 211 -10.65 1.96 14.86
N HIS A 212 -10.75 1.85 16.19
CA HIS A 212 -9.57 1.96 17.09
C HIS A 212 -8.74 3.24 16.85
N ALA A 213 -9.41 4.38 16.67
CA ALA A 213 -8.75 5.63 16.27
C ALA A 213 -8.71 6.69 17.38
N ASN A 214 -9.19 6.37 18.59
CA ASN A 214 -9.29 7.30 19.74
C ASN A 214 -10.15 8.55 19.45
N LEU A 215 -11.01 8.52 18.44
CA LEU A 215 -11.86 9.64 18.06
C LEU A 215 -12.94 9.89 19.12
N VAL A 216 -13.10 11.17 19.52
CA VAL A 216 -14.16 11.62 20.42
C VAL A 216 -15.32 12.21 19.63
N THR A 217 -15.01 12.90 18.56
CA THR A 217 -16.00 13.56 17.68
C THR A 217 -15.61 13.37 16.22
N ILE A 218 -16.62 13.44 15.37
CA ILE A 218 -16.45 13.49 13.91
C ILE A 218 -17.30 14.65 13.39
N ASN A 219 -16.76 15.41 12.45
CA ASN A 219 -17.49 16.56 11.91
C ASN A 219 -18.48 16.07 10.85
N GLU A 220 -19.68 16.64 10.84
CA GLU A 220 -20.71 16.38 9.82
C GLU A 220 -20.19 16.66 8.40
N SER A 221 -19.31 17.65 8.24
CA SER A 221 -18.69 17.96 6.94
C SER A 221 -17.95 16.79 6.33
N LEU A 222 -17.45 15.85 7.13
CA LEU A 222 -16.86 14.61 6.60
C LEU A 222 -17.91 13.81 5.81
N PHE A 223 -19.11 13.64 6.36
CA PHE A 223 -20.15 12.84 5.72
C PHE A 223 -20.67 13.52 4.44
N GLN A 224 -20.74 14.87 4.46
CA GLN A 224 -21.06 15.65 3.27
C GLN A 224 -20.01 15.49 2.15
N SER A 225 -18.74 15.24 2.53
CA SER A 225 -17.63 15.05 1.58
C SER A 225 -17.62 13.67 0.93
N VAL A 226 -18.32 12.68 1.49
CA VAL A 226 -18.25 11.27 1.05
C VAL A 226 -19.66 10.67 0.82
N PRO A 227 -20.51 11.27 0.00
CA PRO A 227 -21.91 10.86 -0.14
C PRO A 227 -22.11 9.47 -0.76
N GLN A 228 -21.07 8.92 -1.40
CA GLN A 228 -21.07 7.58 -1.99
C GLN A 228 -20.65 6.47 -1.03
N LEU A 229 -20.55 6.77 0.27
CA LEU A 229 -20.05 5.80 1.25
C LEU A 229 -21.10 4.68 1.45
N HIS A 230 -20.66 3.42 1.28
CA HIS A 230 -21.46 2.21 1.50
C HIS A 230 -21.13 1.56 2.85
N SER A 231 -19.88 1.69 3.30
CA SER A 231 -19.40 1.09 4.54
C SER A 231 -18.64 2.08 5.39
N LEU A 232 -19.10 2.27 6.62
CA LEU A 232 -18.46 3.11 7.63
C LEU A 232 -18.22 2.30 8.91
N VAL A 233 -16.95 2.15 9.31
CA VAL A 233 -16.56 1.45 10.53
C VAL A 233 -15.96 2.44 11.52
N LEU A 234 -16.60 2.60 12.67
CA LEU A 234 -16.26 3.52 13.76
C LEU A 234 -16.05 2.81 15.10
N ASP A 235 -15.89 1.49 15.10
CA ASP A 235 -15.78 0.69 16.30
C ASP A 235 -14.60 1.10 17.19
N HIS A 236 -14.72 0.86 18.50
CA HIS A 236 -13.64 1.08 19.46
C HIS A 236 -13.10 2.52 19.44
N ASN A 237 -13.98 3.50 19.44
CA ASN A 237 -13.70 4.91 19.59
C ASN A 237 -14.33 5.46 20.88
N GLN A 238 -14.38 6.78 21.03
CA GLN A 238 -14.90 7.45 22.23
C GLN A 238 -16.11 8.34 21.91
N PHE A 239 -16.90 8.01 20.89
CA PHE A 239 -18.05 8.81 20.48
C PHE A 239 -19.16 8.75 21.56
N ALA A 240 -19.54 9.91 22.09
CA ALA A 240 -20.75 10.05 22.93
C ALA A 240 -22.00 10.28 22.08
N SER A 241 -21.85 10.82 20.88
CA SER A 241 -22.90 10.99 19.86
C SER A 241 -22.27 10.98 18.48
N LEU A 242 -23.05 10.68 17.46
CA LEU A 242 -22.68 10.86 16.06
C LEU A 242 -23.46 12.03 15.45
N PRO A 243 -22.87 12.78 14.52
CA PRO A 243 -23.60 13.80 13.77
C PRO A 243 -24.66 13.15 12.86
N PRO A 244 -25.59 13.94 12.28
CA PRO A 244 -26.57 13.43 11.34
C PRO A 244 -25.92 12.66 10.16
N LEU A 245 -26.48 11.50 9.85
CA LEU A 245 -25.99 10.61 8.79
C LEU A 245 -26.74 10.79 7.46
N GLY A 246 -27.70 11.72 7.38
CA GLY A 246 -28.57 11.91 6.21
C GLY A 246 -27.83 12.23 4.91
N ALA A 247 -26.58 12.70 4.96
CA ALA A 247 -25.75 12.89 3.78
C ALA A 247 -25.25 11.56 3.17
N LEU A 248 -25.30 10.46 3.92
CA LEU A 248 -24.78 9.14 3.52
C LEU A 248 -25.91 8.26 2.96
N GLY A 249 -26.61 8.76 1.94
CA GLY A 249 -27.78 8.07 1.36
C GLY A 249 -27.50 6.71 0.69
N GLN A 250 -26.24 6.32 0.56
CA GLN A 250 -25.81 5.03 0.01
C GLN A 250 -25.24 4.08 1.09
N LEU A 251 -25.37 4.46 2.38
CA LEU A 251 -24.77 3.68 3.48
C LEU A 251 -25.53 2.37 3.69
N GLU A 252 -24.85 1.24 3.49
CA GLU A 252 -25.38 -0.11 3.67
C GLU A 252 -24.88 -0.76 4.96
N TYR A 253 -23.67 -0.37 5.40
CA TYR A 253 -23.03 -0.94 6.60
C TYR A 253 -22.49 0.16 7.49
N LEU A 254 -23.00 0.24 8.72
CA LEU A 254 -22.49 1.07 9.81
C LEU A 254 -22.11 0.19 10.99
N SER A 255 -20.86 0.28 11.44
CA SER A 255 -20.41 -0.31 12.69
C SER A 255 -19.89 0.76 13.62
N CYS A 256 -20.43 0.84 14.83
CA CYS A 256 -20.05 1.78 15.88
C CYS A 256 -20.00 1.13 17.25
N ALA A 257 -19.70 -0.16 17.28
CA ALA A 257 -19.58 -0.94 18.51
C ALA A 257 -18.47 -0.41 19.42
N THR A 258 -18.61 -0.65 20.73
CA THR A 258 -17.57 -0.23 21.70
C THR A 258 -17.25 1.26 21.64
N ASN A 259 -18.30 2.08 21.75
CA ASN A 259 -18.28 3.53 21.89
C ASN A 259 -19.08 3.92 23.13
N ALA A 260 -19.17 5.21 23.44
CA ALA A 260 -19.96 5.77 24.55
C ALA A 260 -21.32 6.31 24.09
N LEU A 261 -21.87 5.82 22.97
CA LEU A 261 -23.10 6.33 22.38
C LEU A 261 -24.31 6.07 23.28
N ALA A 262 -25.03 7.13 23.64
CA ALA A 262 -26.30 7.02 24.37
C ALA A 262 -27.48 6.72 23.42
N HIS A 263 -27.42 7.20 22.19
CA HIS A 263 -28.43 7.02 21.14
C HIS A 263 -27.78 7.15 19.76
N LEU A 264 -28.43 6.61 18.76
CA LEU A 264 -28.08 6.83 17.36
C LEU A 264 -28.80 8.06 16.81
N PRO A 265 -28.25 8.76 15.80
CA PRO A 265 -28.92 9.86 15.15
C PRO A 265 -30.25 9.42 14.52
N GLU A 266 -31.31 10.28 14.62
CA GLU A 266 -32.62 10.00 14.00
C GLU A 266 -32.55 9.87 12.46
N SER A 267 -31.53 10.42 11.84
CA SER A 267 -31.27 10.35 10.40
C SER A 267 -30.70 9.02 9.91
N ILE A 268 -30.68 7.98 10.79
CA ILE A 268 -30.34 6.62 10.40
C ILE A 268 -31.61 5.94 9.86
N GLY A 269 -31.80 5.88 8.58
CA GLY A 269 -32.96 5.27 7.94
C GLY A 269 -33.33 5.97 6.66
#